data_84d8deb02b8e91961b7a02058f0b3465
#
_entry.id   84d8deb02b8e91961b7a02058f0b3465
#
_cell.length_a   1.000
_cell.length_b   1.000
_cell.length_c   1.000
_cell.angle_alpha   90.00
_cell.angle_beta   90.00
_cell.angle_gamma   90.00
#
_symmetry.space_group_name_H-M   'P 1'
#
loop_
_entity.id
_entity.type
_entity.pdbx_description
1 polymer ?
#
loop_
_entity_poly.entity_id
_entity_poly.type
_entity_poly.pdbx_seq_one_letter_code
_entity_poly.pdbx_strand_id
1 'polypeptide(L)'
;SDDSVMPQTIEAINHAKAAEVPMIVAINKCDKPEANPDNVRTELLQHEVIVESMSGEVQDVEVSAITGQGLDELLEAIALQAEILELKANSKRAAHGAVIEAQLDVGRGPVATVLVQNGTLKQGDIFVVGEQWGKVRALINDKSERVKEAGPSVPVEVLGLNGTPEAGDVLNVVETEAQAREIAEYRENAAKEKRAAAGAGTSLEQLMAKAKEDENVTEMPILVKADVQGSAEAIVQAMEKIGNEEVRVRVLHYGVGAITDTDVGLAEASGAPVMGFNVRANASARNSANQKGVEIRYYSIIYDLVDDVKAAASGLLSAEIRENFIGYSQIKEVFKVSGVGKVAGCLVTEGVARRSAGVRLLRDDVVIHEGTLKTLKRFKDEVPEVQSGQECGMAFENYEDIRPNDVIEIFEREEIARKLD
;
A
#
# COMPACT_ATOMS: atom_id res chain seq x y z
N SER A 1 0.95 -1.57 24.50
CA SER A 1 1.56 -2.82 25.02
C SER A 1 0.75 -4.07 24.70
N ASP A 2 -0.48 -3.92 24.22
CA ASP A 2 -1.35 -5.02 23.74
C ASP A 2 -1.11 -5.37 22.26
N ASP A 3 -0.70 -4.38 21.47
CA ASP A 3 -0.25 -4.56 20.10
C ASP A 3 1.29 -4.47 20.07
N SER A 4 1.94 -5.18 19.18
CA SER A 4 3.39 -5.11 18.97
C SER A 4 3.83 -3.80 18.29
N VAL A 5 5.10 -3.68 17.90
CA VAL A 5 5.61 -2.54 17.14
C VAL A 5 5.05 -2.61 15.72
N MET A 6 4.04 -1.79 15.45
CA MET A 6 3.32 -1.76 14.17
C MET A 6 4.08 -0.94 13.11
N PRO A 7 3.79 -1.10 11.80
CA PRO A 7 4.50 -0.41 10.72
C PRO A 7 4.56 1.12 10.88
N GLN A 8 3.52 1.75 11.41
CA GLN A 8 3.49 3.19 11.68
C GLN A 8 4.52 3.59 12.76
N THR A 9 4.72 2.74 13.77
CA THR A 9 5.75 2.97 14.81
C THR A 9 7.15 2.86 14.21
N ILE A 10 7.37 1.87 13.34
CA ILE A 10 8.65 1.71 12.63
C ILE A 10 8.95 2.93 11.76
N GLU A 11 7.95 3.42 11.04
CA GLU A 11 8.07 4.63 10.23
C GLU A 11 8.43 5.86 11.08
N ALA A 12 7.73 6.05 12.20
CA ALA A 12 8.03 7.14 13.14
C ALA A 12 9.46 7.06 13.71
N ILE A 13 9.94 5.86 14.04
CA ILE A 13 11.32 5.62 14.49
C ILE A 13 12.32 6.01 13.39
N ASN A 14 12.07 5.58 12.15
CA ASN A 14 12.94 5.88 11.02
C ASN A 14 13.02 7.39 10.74
N HIS A 15 11.88 8.09 10.80
CA HIS A 15 11.84 9.54 10.66
C HIS A 15 12.58 10.26 11.80
N ALA A 16 12.38 9.85 13.04
CA ALA A 16 13.07 10.45 14.19
C ALA A 16 14.59 10.25 14.09
N LYS A 17 15.04 9.06 13.68
CA LYS A 17 16.47 8.78 13.44
C LYS A 17 17.04 9.59 12.30
N ALA A 18 16.32 9.67 11.18
CA ALA A 18 16.75 10.45 10.02
C ALA A 18 16.85 11.96 10.31
N ALA A 19 16.00 12.45 11.22
CA ALA A 19 16.01 13.84 11.68
C ALA A 19 16.99 14.09 12.85
N GLU A 20 17.64 13.03 13.38
CA GLU A 20 18.55 13.08 14.53
C GLU A 20 17.92 13.76 15.76
N VAL A 21 16.62 13.55 15.97
CA VAL A 21 15.91 14.09 17.13
C VAL A 21 15.85 13.08 18.28
N PRO A 22 15.95 13.52 19.55
CA PRO A 22 15.82 12.62 20.70
C PRO A 22 14.41 12.03 20.76
N MET A 23 14.33 10.78 21.22
CA MET A 23 13.08 10.04 21.35
C MET A 23 12.81 9.71 22.81
N ILE A 24 11.52 9.71 23.17
CA ILE A 24 11.01 9.14 24.42
C ILE A 24 9.94 8.13 24.02
N VAL A 25 9.98 6.93 24.59
CA VAL A 25 9.02 5.86 24.29
C VAL A 25 7.98 5.80 25.39
N ALA A 26 6.72 6.06 25.06
CA ALA A 26 5.58 5.84 25.94
C ALA A 26 4.88 4.53 25.60
N ILE A 27 5.04 3.50 26.42
CA ILE A 27 4.42 2.20 26.25
C ILE A 27 3.01 2.27 26.86
N ASN A 28 2.00 2.50 26.01
CA ASN A 28 0.63 2.74 26.45
C ASN A 28 -0.19 1.43 26.60
N LYS A 29 -1.38 1.56 27.20
CA LYS A 29 -2.36 0.49 27.48
C LYS A 29 -1.82 -0.56 28.45
N CYS A 30 -0.98 -0.16 29.41
CA CYS A 30 -0.44 -1.08 30.41
C CYS A 30 -1.48 -1.58 31.44
N ASP A 31 -2.68 -1.00 31.44
CA ASP A 31 -3.82 -1.41 32.23
C ASP A 31 -4.50 -2.69 31.71
N LYS A 32 -4.24 -3.10 30.47
CA LYS A 32 -4.86 -4.29 29.90
C LYS A 32 -4.22 -5.59 30.44
N PRO A 33 -5.03 -6.67 30.62
CA PRO A 33 -4.49 -7.95 31.09
C PRO A 33 -3.49 -8.62 30.15
N GLU A 34 -3.56 -8.28 28.86
CA GLU A 34 -2.70 -8.81 27.79
C GLU A 34 -1.46 -7.95 27.56
N ALA A 35 -1.30 -6.85 28.33
CA ALA A 35 -0.19 -5.93 28.19
C ALA A 35 1.15 -6.62 28.49
N ASN A 36 2.09 -6.48 27.57
CA ASN A 36 3.47 -6.98 27.72
C ASN A 36 4.49 -5.90 27.32
N PRO A 37 4.85 -4.98 28.24
CA PRO A 37 5.83 -3.94 27.97
C PRO A 37 7.21 -4.47 27.57
N ASP A 38 7.65 -5.59 28.15
CA ASP A 38 8.97 -6.16 27.88
C ASP A 38 9.08 -6.71 26.46
N ASN A 39 7.99 -7.24 25.91
CA ASN A 39 7.94 -7.65 24.51
C ASN A 39 8.13 -6.43 23.59
N VAL A 40 7.44 -5.32 23.88
CA VAL A 40 7.59 -4.07 23.11
C VAL A 40 9.02 -3.56 23.14
N ARG A 41 9.68 -3.58 24.31
CA ARG A 41 11.10 -3.21 24.46
C ARG A 41 12.02 -4.10 23.60
N THR A 42 11.74 -5.40 23.58
CA THR A 42 12.49 -6.37 22.77
C THR A 42 12.32 -6.12 21.28
N GLU A 43 11.11 -5.79 20.83
CA GLU A 43 10.85 -5.45 19.43
C GLU A 43 11.49 -4.13 19.02
N LEU A 44 11.46 -3.11 19.88
CA LEU A 44 12.15 -1.83 19.67
C LEU A 44 13.66 -2.03 19.48
N LEU A 45 14.27 -2.98 20.19
CA LEU A 45 15.68 -3.33 20.03
C LEU A 45 15.99 -3.81 18.60
N GLN A 46 15.06 -4.52 17.94
CA GLN A 46 15.23 -4.95 16.53
C GLN A 46 15.31 -3.76 15.57
N HIS A 47 14.73 -2.63 15.96
CA HIS A 47 14.80 -1.37 15.23
C HIS A 47 15.87 -0.42 15.77
N GLU A 48 16.86 -0.95 16.50
CA GLU A 48 17.99 -0.18 17.08
C GLU A 48 17.53 0.98 18.01
N VAL A 49 16.40 0.82 18.66
CA VAL A 49 15.93 1.70 19.74
C VAL A 49 16.18 0.98 21.07
N ILE A 50 17.27 1.35 21.73
CA ILE A 50 17.68 0.73 22.98
C ILE A 50 17.22 1.62 24.12
N VAL A 51 16.28 1.12 24.90
CA VAL A 51 15.71 1.86 26.05
C VAL A 51 16.60 1.78 27.28
N GLU A 52 16.45 2.72 28.22
CA GLU A 52 17.27 2.81 29.48
C GLU A 52 17.20 1.52 30.29
N SER A 53 16.04 0.87 30.38
CA SER A 53 15.87 -0.42 31.07
C SER A 53 16.72 -1.55 30.47
N MET A 54 17.14 -1.42 29.19
CA MET A 54 18.04 -2.33 28.47
C MET A 54 19.46 -1.74 28.29
N SER A 55 19.85 -0.79 29.14
CA SER A 55 21.15 -0.10 29.12
C SER A 55 21.37 0.77 27.87
N GLY A 56 20.32 1.29 27.27
CA GLY A 56 20.36 2.27 26.19
C GLY A 56 20.24 3.71 26.65
N GLU A 57 20.07 4.62 25.68
CA GLU A 57 20.00 6.06 25.92
C GLU A 57 18.56 6.61 25.77
N VAL A 58 17.62 5.80 25.29
CA VAL A 58 16.23 6.22 25.05
C VAL A 58 15.40 6.00 26.30
N GLN A 59 14.79 7.08 26.80
CA GLN A 59 13.88 6.97 27.93
C GLN A 59 12.60 6.23 27.54
N ASP A 60 12.13 5.32 28.40
CA ASP A 60 10.86 4.64 28.24
C ASP A 60 9.99 4.73 29.49
N VAL A 61 8.70 4.94 29.30
CA VAL A 61 7.73 5.06 30.40
C VAL A 61 6.50 4.21 30.09
N GLU A 62 6.09 3.38 31.06
CA GLU A 62 4.86 2.61 30.99
C GLU A 62 3.68 3.49 31.41
N VAL A 63 2.69 3.63 30.52
CA VAL A 63 1.55 4.51 30.75
C VAL A 63 0.21 3.83 30.49
N SER A 64 -0.82 4.37 31.08
CA SER A 64 -2.20 4.11 30.71
C SER A 64 -2.97 5.42 30.57
N ALA A 65 -3.35 5.74 29.36
CA ALA A 65 -4.15 6.94 29.09
C ALA A 65 -5.56 6.88 29.74
N ILE A 66 -6.07 5.67 29.99
CA ILE A 66 -7.40 5.47 30.61
C ILE A 66 -7.35 5.69 32.10
N THR A 67 -6.37 5.09 32.77
CA THR A 67 -6.24 5.17 34.25
C THR A 67 -5.44 6.38 34.71
N GLY A 68 -4.67 7.01 33.83
CA GLY A 68 -3.74 8.10 34.18
C GLY A 68 -2.40 7.63 34.77
N GLN A 69 -2.20 6.31 34.87
CA GLN A 69 -0.94 5.75 35.40
C GLN A 69 0.23 6.12 34.50
N GLY A 70 1.36 6.49 35.09
CA GLY A 70 2.61 6.80 34.39
C GLY A 70 2.64 8.13 33.61
N LEU A 71 1.54 8.91 33.63
CA LEU A 71 1.50 10.18 32.90
C LEU A 71 2.36 11.26 33.53
N ASP A 72 2.47 11.31 34.86
CA ASP A 72 3.30 12.27 35.54
C ASP A 72 4.79 11.97 35.28
N GLU A 73 5.18 10.70 35.29
CA GLU A 73 6.54 10.25 34.99
C GLU A 73 6.89 10.55 33.50
N LEU A 74 5.93 10.40 32.59
CA LEU A 74 6.13 10.78 31.17
C LEU A 74 6.34 12.29 31.03
N LEU A 75 5.58 13.11 31.74
CA LEU A 75 5.76 14.56 31.74
C LEU A 75 7.12 14.98 32.36
N GLU A 76 7.57 14.30 33.39
CA GLU A 76 8.91 14.51 33.97
C GLU A 76 10.02 14.14 32.98
N ALA A 77 9.91 13.03 32.29
CA ALA A 77 10.84 12.62 31.25
C ALA A 77 10.93 13.65 30.10
N ILE A 78 9.78 14.17 29.64
CA ILE A 78 9.71 15.22 28.63
C ILE A 78 10.36 16.51 29.13
N ALA A 79 10.09 16.91 30.38
CA ALA A 79 10.66 18.12 30.96
C ALA A 79 12.18 18.02 31.07
N LEU A 80 12.69 16.88 31.54
CA LEU A 80 14.14 16.63 31.66
C LEU A 80 14.80 16.66 30.27
N GLN A 81 14.22 16.02 29.26
CA GLN A 81 14.77 16.04 27.90
C GLN A 81 14.77 17.46 27.32
N ALA A 82 13.73 18.25 27.58
CA ALA A 82 13.63 19.64 27.13
C ALA A 82 14.68 20.53 27.79
N GLU A 83 15.01 20.30 29.07
CA GLU A 83 16.06 21.03 29.80
C GLU A 83 17.44 20.72 29.22
N ILE A 84 17.74 19.45 28.94
CA ILE A 84 19.00 19.03 28.33
C ILE A 84 19.20 19.69 26.96
N LEU A 85 18.12 19.82 26.16
CA LEU A 85 18.16 20.42 24.83
C LEU A 85 18.34 21.94 24.83
N GLU A 86 18.18 22.62 25.97
CA GLU A 86 18.27 24.09 26.08
C GLU A 86 17.48 24.84 25.00
N LEU A 87 16.25 24.45 24.74
CA LEU A 87 15.41 25.02 23.66
C LEU A 87 15.16 26.51 23.88
N LYS A 88 15.48 27.34 22.86
CA LYS A 88 15.37 28.81 22.92
C LYS A 88 14.58 29.33 21.71
N ALA A 89 13.69 30.31 21.93
CA ALA A 89 12.94 30.96 20.87
C ALA A 89 12.83 32.47 21.10
N ASN A 90 12.71 33.23 20.02
CA ASN A 90 12.53 34.70 20.07
C ASN A 90 11.08 35.03 19.69
N SER A 91 10.28 35.47 20.65
CA SER A 91 8.88 35.86 20.45
C SER A 91 8.68 37.20 19.73
N LYS A 92 9.72 38.06 19.65
CA LYS A 92 9.62 39.46 19.17
C LYS A 92 9.89 39.61 17.67
N ARG A 93 10.01 38.52 16.90
CA ARG A 93 10.23 38.58 15.45
C ARG A 93 8.95 38.18 14.68
N ALA A 94 8.97 38.34 13.34
CA ALA A 94 7.96 37.78 12.48
C ALA A 94 7.79 36.26 12.71
N ALA A 95 6.56 35.77 12.72
CA ALA A 95 6.29 34.38 13.02
C ALA A 95 6.87 33.47 11.95
N HIS A 96 7.43 32.38 12.44
CA HIS A 96 7.93 31.24 11.67
C HIS A 96 7.44 29.97 12.35
N GLY A 97 6.87 29.04 11.59
CA GLY A 97 6.31 27.81 12.13
C GLY A 97 6.22 26.71 11.07
N ALA A 98 5.93 25.51 11.51
CA ALA A 98 5.75 24.35 10.63
C ALA A 98 4.29 23.91 10.62
N VAL A 99 3.80 23.51 9.46
CA VAL A 99 2.48 22.88 9.30
C VAL A 99 2.56 21.46 9.84
N ILE A 100 1.71 21.15 10.81
CA ILE A 100 1.57 19.78 11.34
C ILE A 100 0.60 19.01 10.47
N GLU A 101 -0.51 19.68 10.09
CA GLU A 101 -1.62 19.07 9.37
C GLU A 101 -2.40 20.14 8.61
N ALA A 102 -3.01 19.75 7.49
CA ALA A 102 -3.89 20.62 6.75
C ALA A 102 -5.12 19.87 6.24
N GLN A 103 -6.25 20.57 6.23
CA GLN A 103 -7.53 20.00 5.82
C GLN A 103 -8.40 21.02 5.08
N LEU A 104 -9.37 20.55 4.33
CA LEU A 104 -10.39 21.36 3.69
C LEU A 104 -11.70 21.24 4.47
N ASP A 105 -11.99 22.23 5.31
CA ASP A 105 -13.22 22.29 6.09
C ASP A 105 -14.39 22.82 5.23
N VAL A 106 -15.53 22.16 5.28
CA VAL A 106 -16.71 22.47 4.45
C VAL A 106 -17.29 23.88 4.70
N GLY A 107 -17.10 24.43 5.91
CA GLY A 107 -17.62 25.75 6.28
C GLY A 107 -16.57 26.85 6.37
N ARG A 108 -15.34 26.48 6.70
CA ARG A 108 -14.25 27.40 6.99
C ARG A 108 -13.23 27.53 5.83
N GLY A 109 -13.31 26.62 4.83
CA GLY A 109 -12.35 26.54 3.73
C GLY A 109 -11.05 25.84 4.13
N PRO A 110 -9.91 26.14 3.45
CA PRO A 110 -8.62 25.58 3.82
C PRO A 110 -8.22 26.01 5.23
N VAL A 111 -7.84 25.04 6.06
CA VAL A 111 -7.38 25.19 7.45
C VAL A 111 -6.07 24.44 7.60
N ALA A 112 -5.08 25.05 8.25
CA ALA A 112 -3.83 24.40 8.59
C ALA A 112 -3.54 24.52 10.08
N THR A 113 -3.17 23.43 10.71
CA THR A 113 -2.63 23.42 12.07
C THR A 113 -1.13 23.70 11.99
N VAL A 114 -0.72 24.80 12.58
CA VAL A 114 0.67 25.28 12.55
C VAL A 114 1.25 25.30 13.95
N LEU A 115 2.42 24.71 14.15
CA LEU A 115 3.22 24.88 15.34
C LEU A 115 4.14 26.10 15.14
N VAL A 116 3.89 27.16 15.88
CA VAL A 116 4.75 28.33 15.88
C VAL A 116 6.07 27.99 16.56
N GLN A 117 7.19 28.12 15.85
CA GLN A 117 8.52 27.81 16.35
C GLN A 117 9.25 29.08 16.83
N ASN A 118 9.10 30.17 16.12
CA ASN A 118 9.68 31.46 16.44
C ASN A 118 8.73 32.59 16.10
N GLY A 119 8.90 33.73 16.77
CA GLY A 119 8.05 34.90 16.56
C GLY A 119 6.69 34.76 17.20
N THR A 120 5.80 35.66 16.87
CA THR A 120 4.41 35.64 17.33
C THR A 120 3.51 35.84 16.12
N LEU A 121 2.65 34.86 15.84
CA LEU A 121 1.66 34.90 14.78
C LEU A 121 0.42 35.64 15.30
N LYS A 122 -0.05 36.64 14.56
CA LYS A 122 -1.18 37.47 14.95
C LYS A 122 -2.30 37.43 13.94
N GLN A 123 -3.52 37.66 14.41
CA GLN A 123 -4.63 37.89 13.52
C GLN A 123 -4.39 39.11 12.63
N GLY A 124 -4.58 38.95 11.32
CA GLY A 124 -4.32 40.00 10.32
C GLY A 124 -2.94 39.89 9.65
N ASP A 125 -2.02 39.07 10.16
CA ASP A 125 -0.73 38.84 9.54
C ASP A 125 -0.90 38.20 8.15
N ILE A 126 -0.03 38.61 7.23
CA ILE A 126 0.06 38.03 5.90
C ILE A 126 1.19 37.02 5.91
N PHE A 127 0.97 35.84 5.36
CA PHE A 127 1.93 34.76 5.42
C PHE A 127 1.99 33.97 4.11
N VAL A 128 3.12 33.29 3.93
CA VAL A 128 3.33 32.29 2.88
C VAL A 128 3.62 30.94 3.57
N VAL A 129 3.10 29.86 3.02
CA VAL A 129 3.29 28.51 3.54
C VAL A 129 3.32 27.53 2.38
N GLY A 130 4.47 26.84 2.18
CA GLY A 130 4.67 26.04 0.99
C GLY A 130 4.41 26.81 -0.30
N GLU A 131 3.57 26.27 -1.17
CA GLU A 131 3.09 26.91 -2.42
C GLU A 131 1.87 27.81 -2.19
N GLN A 132 1.37 27.90 -0.95
CA GLN A 132 0.17 28.65 -0.58
C GLN A 132 0.52 29.95 0.14
N TRP A 133 -0.44 30.86 0.16
CA TRP A 133 -0.35 32.11 0.91
C TRP A 133 -1.69 32.44 1.52
N GLY A 134 -1.70 33.42 2.40
CA GLY A 134 -2.95 33.85 3.00
C GLY A 134 -2.81 35.04 3.94
N LYS A 135 -3.96 35.41 4.51
CA LYS A 135 -4.04 36.39 5.59
C LYS A 135 -4.77 35.77 6.77
N VAL A 136 -4.17 35.80 7.94
CA VAL A 136 -4.75 35.23 9.16
C VAL A 136 -6.11 35.87 9.45
N ARG A 137 -7.19 35.16 9.18
CA ARG A 137 -8.57 35.59 9.51
C ARG A 137 -8.92 35.28 10.95
N ALA A 138 -8.51 34.10 11.43
CA ALA A 138 -8.67 33.66 12.80
C ALA A 138 -7.58 32.66 13.16
N LEU A 139 -7.24 32.62 14.44
CA LEU A 139 -6.41 31.60 15.08
C LEU A 139 -7.28 30.85 16.10
N ILE A 140 -7.23 29.54 16.11
CA ILE A 140 -7.97 28.69 17.04
C ILE A 140 -6.94 27.80 17.77
N ASN A 141 -7.00 27.79 19.08
CA ASN A 141 -6.10 26.98 19.91
C ASN A 141 -6.59 25.52 20.02
N ASP A 142 -5.81 24.68 20.73
CA ASP A 142 -6.12 23.28 21.03
C ASP A 142 -7.42 23.06 21.81
N LYS A 143 -7.93 24.13 22.49
CA LYS A 143 -9.22 24.12 23.19
C LYS A 143 -10.40 24.59 22.35
N SER A 144 -10.21 24.76 21.04
CA SER A 144 -11.19 25.30 20.09
C SER A 144 -11.61 26.75 20.39
N GLU A 145 -10.78 27.52 21.10
CA GLU A 145 -11.03 28.92 21.41
C GLU A 145 -10.32 29.83 20.40
N ARG A 146 -10.97 30.93 20.01
CA ARG A 146 -10.33 31.95 19.19
C ARG A 146 -9.33 32.76 20.00
N VAL A 147 -8.09 32.78 19.51
CA VAL A 147 -7.01 33.58 20.11
C VAL A 147 -6.60 34.70 19.14
N LYS A 148 -6.05 35.77 19.67
CA LYS A 148 -5.59 36.93 18.87
C LYS A 148 -4.16 36.75 18.36
N GLU A 149 -3.35 36.02 19.11
CA GLU A 149 -1.96 35.77 18.82
C GLU A 149 -1.51 34.41 19.37
N ALA A 150 -0.49 33.85 18.76
CA ALA A 150 0.16 32.60 19.16
C ALA A 150 1.69 32.79 19.15
N GLY A 151 2.29 32.60 20.31
CA GLY A 151 3.74 32.67 20.48
C GLY A 151 4.45 31.36 20.15
N PRO A 152 5.78 31.28 20.40
CA PRO A 152 6.55 30.07 20.21
C PRO A 152 6.03 28.88 20.99
N SER A 153 6.13 27.69 20.41
CA SER A 153 5.66 26.40 20.95
C SER A 153 4.13 26.27 21.10
N VAL A 154 3.36 27.19 20.52
CA VAL A 154 1.90 27.14 20.56
C VAL A 154 1.37 26.58 19.24
N PRO A 155 0.64 25.45 19.24
CA PRO A 155 -0.07 24.95 18.08
C PRO A 155 -1.37 25.75 17.87
N VAL A 156 -1.65 26.16 16.65
CA VAL A 156 -2.90 26.87 16.30
C VAL A 156 -3.41 26.45 14.93
N GLU A 157 -4.74 26.33 14.82
CA GLU A 157 -5.40 26.29 13.52
C GLU A 157 -5.41 27.70 12.92
N VAL A 158 -4.89 27.83 11.73
CA VAL A 158 -4.85 29.06 10.95
C VAL A 158 -5.92 29.03 9.88
N LEU A 159 -6.80 30.01 9.89
CA LEU A 159 -7.82 30.22 8.87
C LEU A 159 -7.45 31.41 7.97
N GLY A 160 -7.74 31.31 6.68
CA GLY A 160 -7.51 32.39 5.73
C GLY A 160 -6.49 32.09 4.66
N LEU A 161 -6.15 30.81 4.49
CA LEU A 161 -5.33 30.30 3.38
C LEU A 161 -6.11 30.35 2.06
N ASN A 162 -5.39 30.47 0.96
CA ASN A 162 -5.94 30.35 -0.40
C ASN A 162 -6.00 28.90 -0.92
N GLY A 163 -5.29 27.97 -0.28
CA GLY A 163 -5.27 26.55 -0.59
C GLY A 163 -4.77 25.73 0.59
N THR A 164 -4.72 24.42 0.44
CA THR A 164 -4.30 23.48 1.49
C THR A 164 -2.78 23.25 1.34
N PRO A 165 -1.95 23.67 2.32
CA PRO A 165 -0.51 23.38 2.30
C PRO A 165 -0.23 21.91 2.62
N GLU A 166 1.00 21.48 2.40
CA GLU A 166 1.47 20.15 2.77
C GLU A 166 1.95 20.11 4.23
N ALA A 167 1.85 18.94 4.88
CA ALA A 167 2.44 18.74 6.19
C ALA A 167 3.97 18.89 6.11
N GLY A 168 4.58 19.56 7.09
CA GLY A 168 6.00 19.92 7.05
C GLY A 168 6.32 21.23 6.35
N ASP A 169 5.38 21.83 5.61
CA ASP A 169 5.57 23.15 5.02
C ASP A 169 5.86 24.22 6.06
N VAL A 170 6.73 25.14 5.69
CA VAL A 170 7.15 26.23 6.57
C VAL A 170 6.30 27.46 6.35
N LEU A 171 5.59 27.88 7.41
CA LEU A 171 4.89 29.16 7.46
C LEU A 171 5.86 30.28 7.80
N ASN A 172 5.85 31.35 6.99
CA ASN A 172 6.59 32.60 7.26
C ASN A 172 5.66 33.81 7.09
N VAL A 173 5.65 34.68 8.09
CA VAL A 173 4.97 35.97 8.00
C VAL A 173 5.78 36.92 7.12
N VAL A 174 5.10 37.61 6.23
CA VAL A 174 5.66 38.60 5.30
C VAL A 174 4.97 39.95 5.45
N GLU A 175 5.56 41.02 4.91
CA GLU A 175 5.06 42.38 5.12
C GLU A 175 3.84 42.72 4.25
N THR A 176 3.79 42.20 3.03
CA THR A 176 2.75 42.56 2.07
C THR A 176 2.12 41.34 1.37
N GLU A 177 0.88 41.47 0.97
CA GLU A 177 0.17 40.44 0.20
C GLU A 177 0.80 40.20 -1.19
N ALA A 178 1.32 41.26 -1.81
CA ALA A 178 2.02 41.17 -3.09
C ALA A 178 3.25 40.26 -2.97
N GLN A 179 4.04 40.45 -1.91
CA GLN A 179 5.22 39.65 -1.62
C GLN A 179 4.84 38.18 -1.35
N ALA A 180 3.77 37.95 -0.58
CA ALA A 180 3.29 36.62 -0.31
C ALA A 180 2.90 35.87 -1.60
N ARG A 181 2.17 36.54 -2.48
CA ARG A 181 1.75 35.99 -3.78
C ARG A 181 2.93 35.67 -4.68
N GLU A 182 3.87 36.60 -4.82
CA GLU A 182 5.07 36.41 -5.63
C GLU A 182 5.90 35.20 -5.18
N ILE A 183 6.10 35.05 -3.87
CA ILE A 183 6.83 33.89 -3.32
C ILE A 183 6.06 32.59 -3.57
N ALA A 184 4.75 32.56 -3.37
CA ALA A 184 3.93 31.39 -3.61
C ALA A 184 3.95 30.96 -5.07
N GLU A 185 3.76 31.90 -6.00
CA GLU A 185 3.83 31.65 -7.46
C GLU A 185 5.22 31.16 -7.90
N TYR A 186 6.28 31.72 -7.34
CA TYR A 186 7.65 31.25 -7.60
C TYR A 186 7.83 29.79 -7.17
N ARG A 187 7.39 29.44 -5.96
CA ARG A 187 7.48 28.08 -5.44
C ARG A 187 6.65 27.10 -6.24
N GLU A 188 5.43 27.47 -6.60
CA GLU A 188 4.55 26.66 -7.45
C GLU A 188 5.18 26.37 -8.82
N ASN A 189 5.77 27.39 -9.46
CA ASN A 189 6.44 27.24 -10.75
C ASN A 189 7.68 26.34 -10.61
N ALA A 190 8.50 26.55 -9.59
CA ALA A 190 9.68 25.73 -9.33
C ALA A 190 9.30 24.25 -9.08
N ALA A 191 8.21 24.00 -8.35
CA ALA A 191 7.70 22.65 -8.14
C ALA A 191 7.18 22.03 -9.43
N LYS A 192 6.46 22.79 -10.27
CA LYS A 192 6.01 22.34 -11.60
C LYS A 192 7.21 21.99 -12.52
N GLU A 193 8.23 22.84 -12.55
CA GLU A 193 9.46 22.58 -13.32
C GLU A 193 10.18 21.33 -12.82
N LYS A 194 10.28 21.14 -11.51
CA LYS A 194 10.91 19.97 -10.91
C LYS A 194 10.12 18.67 -11.24
N ARG A 195 8.80 18.72 -11.19
CA ARG A 195 7.93 17.58 -11.59
C ARG A 195 8.08 17.30 -13.10
N ALA A 196 8.11 18.33 -13.93
CA ALA A 196 8.32 18.18 -15.38
C ALA A 196 9.73 17.65 -15.72
N ALA A 197 10.77 18.11 -15.03
CA ALA A 197 12.14 17.63 -15.20
C ALA A 197 12.31 16.17 -14.74
N ALA A 198 11.65 15.77 -13.67
CA ALA A 198 11.63 14.37 -13.22
C ALA A 198 10.98 13.44 -14.26
N GLY A 199 9.99 13.94 -15.03
CA GLY A 199 9.40 13.22 -16.16
C GLY A 199 10.21 13.27 -17.46
N ALA A 200 11.03 14.30 -17.65
CA ALA A 200 11.81 14.52 -18.88
C ALA A 200 13.23 13.91 -18.86
N GLY A 201 13.72 13.51 -17.69
CA GLY A 201 15.07 12.93 -17.51
C GLY A 201 15.23 11.49 -18.01
N THR A 202 14.17 10.87 -18.48
CA THR A 202 14.20 9.50 -19.03
C THR A 202 14.57 9.60 -20.52
N SER A 203 15.72 9.06 -20.93
CA SER A 203 16.08 9.02 -22.35
C SER A 203 15.03 8.23 -23.14
N LEU A 204 14.89 8.51 -24.45
CA LEU A 204 13.96 7.77 -25.32
C LEU A 204 14.20 6.26 -25.25
N GLU A 205 15.46 5.83 -25.07
CA GLU A 205 15.83 4.43 -24.87
C GLU A 205 15.34 3.86 -23.53
N GLN A 206 15.42 4.65 -22.46
CA GLN A 206 14.88 4.27 -21.14
C GLN A 206 13.35 4.30 -21.13
N LEU A 207 12.71 5.23 -21.87
CA LEU A 207 11.26 5.22 -22.10
C LEU A 207 10.81 3.98 -22.87
N MET A 208 11.57 3.60 -23.92
CA MET A 208 11.29 2.37 -24.68
C MET A 208 11.58 1.09 -23.88
N ALA A 209 12.60 1.10 -23.03
CA ALA A 209 12.86 -0.02 -22.12
C ALA A 209 11.75 -0.16 -21.06
N LYS A 210 11.38 0.96 -20.41
CA LYS A 210 10.23 0.98 -19.48
C LYS A 210 8.92 0.59 -20.16
N ALA A 211 8.63 1.09 -21.36
CA ALA A 211 7.43 0.71 -22.09
C ALA A 211 7.38 -0.80 -22.43
N LYS A 212 8.53 -1.44 -22.64
CA LYS A 212 8.61 -2.90 -22.84
C LYS A 212 8.48 -3.68 -21.53
N GLU A 213 8.98 -3.14 -20.42
CA GLU A 213 8.78 -3.71 -19.08
C GLU A 213 7.31 -3.52 -18.63
N ASP A 214 6.72 -2.35 -18.89
CA ASP A 214 5.33 -2.03 -18.56
C ASP A 214 4.29 -2.78 -19.43
N GLU A 215 4.65 -3.31 -20.63
CA GLU A 215 3.75 -4.13 -21.44
C GLU A 215 3.30 -5.43 -20.76
N ASN A 216 4.06 -5.92 -19.78
CA ASN A 216 3.75 -7.13 -19.03
C ASN A 216 3.20 -6.89 -17.63
N VAL A 217 3.13 -5.62 -17.16
CA VAL A 217 2.65 -5.27 -15.83
C VAL A 217 1.19 -4.82 -15.89
N THR A 218 0.33 -5.53 -15.17
CA THR A 218 -1.07 -5.12 -15.02
C THR A 218 -1.15 -4.00 -13.98
N GLU A 219 -1.54 -2.80 -14.40
CA GLU A 219 -1.76 -1.68 -13.48
C GLU A 219 -3.18 -1.69 -12.92
N MET A 220 -3.30 -1.54 -11.59
CA MET A 220 -4.56 -1.32 -10.90
C MET A 220 -4.68 0.17 -10.54
N PRO A 221 -5.41 0.97 -11.32
CA PRO A 221 -5.58 2.39 -11.02
C PRO A 221 -6.56 2.59 -9.87
N ILE A 222 -6.26 3.54 -8.97
CA ILE A 222 -7.14 3.96 -7.88
C ILE A 222 -7.13 5.48 -7.70
N LEU A 223 -8.21 6.04 -7.14
CA LEU A 223 -8.26 7.41 -6.64
C LEU A 223 -8.41 7.38 -5.12
N VAL A 224 -7.76 8.32 -4.44
CA VAL A 224 -7.78 8.43 -2.98
C VAL A 224 -8.29 9.79 -2.54
N LYS A 225 -9.27 9.80 -1.63
CA LYS A 225 -9.75 11.02 -0.95
C LYS A 225 -9.72 10.80 0.55
N ALA A 226 -9.12 11.72 1.28
CA ALA A 226 -8.98 11.62 2.74
C ALA A 226 -9.48 12.88 3.45
N ASP A 227 -9.63 12.78 4.76
CA ASP A 227 -10.04 13.89 5.63
C ASP A 227 -8.93 14.95 5.74
N VAL A 228 -7.67 14.50 5.85
CA VAL A 228 -6.49 15.35 6.02
C VAL A 228 -5.38 14.95 5.05
N GLN A 229 -4.46 15.88 4.81
CA GLN A 229 -3.36 15.69 3.86
C GLN A 229 -2.44 14.53 4.27
N GLY A 230 -2.07 14.44 5.55
CA GLY A 230 -1.22 13.36 6.05
C GLY A 230 -1.82 11.98 5.87
N SER A 231 -3.15 11.82 6.04
CA SER A 231 -3.85 10.56 5.75
C SER A 231 -3.76 10.20 4.26
N ALA A 232 -3.95 11.18 3.37
CA ALA A 232 -3.86 10.96 1.93
C ALA A 232 -2.46 10.49 1.53
N GLU A 233 -1.42 11.16 2.02
CA GLU A 233 -0.01 10.81 1.76
C GLU A 233 0.36 9.43 2.28
N ALA A 234 -0.02 9.10 3.52
CA ALA A 234 0.24 7.79 4.12
C ALA A 234 -0.41 6.65 3.30
N ILE A 235 -1.65 6.88 2.81
CA ILE A 235 -2.33 5.91 1.95
C ILE A 235 -1.59 5.76 0.62
N VAL A 236 -1.20 6.86 -0.03
CA VAL A 236 -0.46 6.82 -1.31
C VAL A 236 0.83 6.02 -1.14
N GLN A 237 1.62 6.32 -0.12
CA GLN A 237 2.87 5.59 0.15
C GLN A 237 2.65 4.10 0.44
N ALA A 238 1.55 3.75 1.12
CA ALA A 238 1.19 2.36 1.36
C ALA A 238 0.78 1.65 0.06
N MET A 239 0.03 2.33 -0.82
CA MET A 239 -0.40 1.79 -2.12
C MET A 239 0.77 1.55 -3.07
N GLU A 240 1.75 2.46 -3.11
CA GLU A 240 2.95 2.33 -3.95
C GLU A 240 3.84 1.13 -3.59
N LYS A 241 3.71 0.62 -2.36
CA LYS A 241 4.39 -0.59 -1.89
C LYS A 241 3.67 -1.89 -2.27
N ILE A 242 2.41 -1.79 -2.72
CA ILE A 242 1.62 -2.96 -3.12
C ILE A 242 1.90 -3.27 -4.58
N GLY A 243 2.51 -4.40 -4.83
CA GLY A 243 2.75 -4.89 -6.18
C GLY A 243 3.99 -5.77 -6.29
N ASN A 244 4.17 -6.30 -7.49
CA ASN A 244 5.33 -7.08 -7.90
C ASN A 244 5.64 -6.82 -9.38
N GLU A 245 6.39 -7.69 -10.03
CA GLU A 245 6.75 -7.58 -11.45
C GLU A 245 5.55 -7.77 -12.40
N GLU A 246 4.44 -8.35 -11.94
CA GLU A 246 3.25 -8.65 -12.75
C GLU A 246 2.09 -7.67 -12.52
N VAL A 247 1.94 -7.15 -11.29
CA VAL A 247 0.83 -6.28 -10.89
C VAL A 247 1.33 -5.12 -10.04
N ARG A 248 0.87 -3.91 -10.32
CA ARG A 248 1.21 -2.69 -9.60
C ARG A 248 -0.03 -1.85 -9.32
N VAL A 249 -0.17 -1.35 -8.09
CA VAL A 249 -1.19 -0.37 -7.75
C VAL A 249 -0.70 1.03 -8.15
N ARG A 250 -1.54 1.78 -8.86
CA ARG A 250 -1.24 3.14 -9.29
C ARG A 250 -2.26 4.14 -8.78
N VAL A 251 -1.83 5.03 -7.90
CA VAL A 251 -2.67 6.15 -7.46
C VAL A 251 -2.66 7.22 -8.55
N LEU A 252 -3.80 7.40 -9.24
CA LEU A 252 -3.93 8.37 -10.33
C LEU A 252 -4.10 9.79 -9.79
N HIS A 253 -4.83 9.92 -8.71
CA HIS A 253 -5.08 11.19 -8.05
C HIS A 253 -5.38 10.97 -6.57
N TYR A 254 -4.90 11.87 -5.74
CA TYR A 254 -5.29 11.93 -4.34
C TYR A 254 -5.60 13.37 -3.93
N GLY A 255 -6.39 13.53 -2.88
CA GLY A 255 -6.76 14.86 -2.40
C GLY A 255 -7.52 14.82 -1.08
N VAL A 256 -7.75 16.01 -0.55
CA VAL A 256 -8.39 16.23 0.76
C VAL A 256 -9.82 16.68 0.59
N GLY A 257 -10.70 16.27 1.50
CA GLY A 257 -12.10 16.65 1.55
C GLY A 257 -13.05 15.63 0.92
N ALA A 258 -14.32 16.01 0.78
CA ALA A 258 -15.37 15.13 0.26
C ALA A 258 -15.11 14.70 -1.19
N ILE A 259 -15.58 13.51 -1.55
CA ILE A 259 -15.56 13.03 -2.93
C ILE A 259 -16.56 13.84 -3.75
N THR A 260 -16.12 14.38 -4.88
CA THR A 260 -16.87 15.29 -5.76
C THR A 260 -17.20 14.63 -7.11
N ASP A 261 -18.05 15.29 -7.91
CA ASP A 261 -18.36 14.85 -9.28
C ASP A 261 -17.12 14.81 -10.19
N THR A 262 -16.13 15.68 -9.94
CA THR A 262 -14.88 15.69 -10.71
C THR A 262 -14.06 14.42 -10.41
N ASP A 263 -14.00 13.99 -9.15
CA ASP A 263 -13.32 12.76 -8.77
C ASP A 263 -14.00 11.54 -9.42
N VAL A 264 -15.34 11.51 -9.41
CA VAL A 264 -16.12 10.45 -10.09
C VAL A 264 -15.91 10.46 -11.61
N GLY A 265 -15.84 11.64 -12.22
CA GLY A 265 -15.55 11.75 -13.66
C GLY A 265 -14.16 11.24 -14.04
N LEU A 266 -13.15 11.51 -13.22
CA LEU A 266 -11.79 11.00 -13.41
C LEU A 266 -11.75 9.46 -13.21
N ALA A 267 -12.44 8.96 -12.18
CA ALA A 267 -12.56 7.54 -11.89
C ALA A 267 -13.22 6.77 -13.05
N GLU A 268 -14.30 7.30 -13.61
CA GLU A 268 -14.97 6.73 -14.78
C GLU A 268 -14.03 6.65 -15.99
N ALA A 269 -13.37 7.77 -16.31
CA ALA A 269 -12.46 7.87 -17.45
C ALA A 269 -11.27 6.90 -17.36
N SER A 270 -10.88 6.53 -16.15
CA SER A 270 -9.72 5.68 -15.87
C SER A 270 -10.09 4.24 -15.49
N GLY A 271 -11.38 3.93 -15.35
CA GLY A 271 -11.84 2.64 -14.85
C GLY A 271 -11.40 2.34 -13.40
N ALA A 272 -11.15 3.39 -12.60
CA ALA A 272 -10.59 3.29 -11.29
C ALA A 272 -11.67 3.38 -10.19
N PRO A 273 -11.60 2.60 -9.09
CA PRO A 273 -12.42 2.84 -7.92
C PRO A 273 -11.93 4.07 -7.14
N VAL A 274 -12.84 4.67 -6.36
CA VAL A 274 -12.54 5.78 -5.46
C VAL A 274 -12.49 5.28 -4.03
N MET A 275 -11.35 5.46 -3.36
CA MET A 275 -11.14 5.11 -1.96
C MET A 275 -11.34 6.36 -1.09
N GLY A 276 -12.38 6.37 -0.27
CA GLY A 276 -12.69 7.45 0.67
C GLY A 276 -12.26 7.09 2.09
N PHE A 277 -11.26 7.77 2.62
CA PHE A 277 -10.77 7.58 3.98
C PHE A 277 -11.31 8.68 4.90
N ASN A 278 -12.13 8.31 5.88
CA ASN A 278 -12.86 9.22 6.79
C ASN A 278 -13.73 10.30 6.09
N VAL A 279 -13.92 10.20 4.79
CA VAL A 279 -14.74 11.13 4.00
C VAL A 279 -15.90 10.42 3.35
N ARG A 280 -16.86 11.20 2.84
CA ARG A 280 -18.02 10.69 2.11
C ARG A 280 -18.18 11.44 0.80
N ALA A 281 -18.82 10.79 -0.16
CA ALA A 281 -19.22 11.45 -1.40
C ALA A 281 -20.41 12.40 -1.13
N ASN A 282 -20.40 13.58 -1.74
CA ASN A 282 -21.55 14.47 -1.73
C ASN A 282 -22.74 13.83 -2.49
N ALA A 283 -23.94 14.39 -2.35
CA ALA A 283 -25.15 13.80 -2.94
C ALA A 283 -25.07 13.70 -4.48
N SER A 284 -24.49 14.71 -5.13
CA SER A 284 -24.29 14.73 -6.59
C SER A 284 -23.31 13.64 -7.02
N ALA A 285 -22.14 13.55 -6.38
CA ALA A 285 -21.13 12.55 -6.68
C ALA A 285 -21.63 11.11 -6.49
N ARG A 286 -22.44 10.85 -5.44
CA ARG A 286 -23.06 9.52 -5.26
C ARG A 286 -24.00 9.15 -6.40
N ASN A 287 -24.84 10.10 -6.82
CA ASN A 287 -25.76 9.88 -7.94
C ASN A 287 -24.99 9.67 -9.25
N SER A 288 -23.96 10.48 -9.48
CA SER A 288 -23.09 10.36 -10.64
C SER A 288 -22.34 9.01 -10.65
N ALA A 289 -21.80 8.58 -9.53
CA ALA A 289 -21.12 7.29 -9.40
C ALA A 289 -22.05 6.11 -9.69
N ASN A 290 -23.28 6.14 -9.16
CA ASN A 290 -24.27 5.10 -9.42
C ASN A 290 -24.69 5.06 -10.90
N GLN A 291 -24.85 6.22 -11.56
CA GLN A 291 -25.18 6.28 -12.98
C GLN A 291 -24.07 5.80 -13.91
N LYS A 292 -22.81 6.07 -13.53
CA LYS A 292 -21.61 5.77 -14.31
C LYS A 292 -20.98 4.41 -13.95
N GLY A 293 -21.51 3.73 -12.92
CA GLY A 293 -20.97 2.45 -12.46
C GLY A 293 -19.60 2.56 -11.78
N VAL A 294 -19.27 3.76 -11.25
CA VAL A 294 -18.02 3.97 -10.51
C VAL A 294 -18.17 3.45 -9.09
N GLU A 295 -17.25 2.58 -8.68
CA GLU A 295 -17.22 2.04 -7.33
C GLU A 295 -16.60 3.04 -6.37
N ILE A 296 -17.29 3.31 -5.24
CA ILE A 296 -16.76 4.12 -4.13
C ILE A 296 -16.73 3.26 -2.89
N ARG A 297 -15.53 3.10 -2.30
CA ARG A 297 -15.32 2.37 -1.04
C ARG A 297 -14.94 3.32 0.07
N TYR A 298 -15.42 3.05 1.29
CA TYR A 298 -15.20 3.92 2.44
C TYR A 298 -14.48 3.17 3.55
N TYR A 299 -13.45 3.81 4.11
CA TYR A 299 -12.60 3.25 5.16
C TYR A 299 -12.42 4.26 6.29
N SER A 300 -12.18 3.76 7.49
CA SER A 300 -11.79 4.52 8.68
C SER A 300 -10.51 3.96 9.33
N ILE A 301 -10.04 2.82 8.87
CA ILE A 301 -8.80 2.17 9.29
C ILE A 301 -7.93 1.97 8.05
N ILE A 302 -6.69 2.44 8.12
CA ILE A 302 -5.75 2.39 6.97
C ILE A 302 -5.43 0.96 6.56
N TYR A 303 -5.30 0.06 7.54
CA TYR A 303 -4.98 -1.35 7.27
C TYR A 303 -6.09 -2.06 6.50
N ASP A 304 -7.36 -1.79 6.81
CA ASP A 304 -8.49 -2.37 6.07
C ASP A 304 -8.47 -1.94 4.60
N LEU A 305 -8.10 -0.67 4.32
CA LEU A 305 -7.95 -0.17 2.96
C LEU A 305 -6.79 -0.86 2.24
N VAL A 306 -5.63 -0.99 2.90
CA VAL A 306 -4.45 -1.65 2.35
C VAL A 306 -4.75 -3.11 2.03
N ASP A 307 -5.37 -3.84 2.95
CA ASP A 307 -5.70 -5.26 2.78
C ASP A 307 -6.71 -5.49 1.65
N ASP A 308 -7.72 -4.63 1.53
CA ASP A 308 -8.71 -4.70 0.45
C ASP A 308 -8.07 -4.45 -0.92
N VAL A 309 -7.20 -3.43 -1.03
CA VAL A 309 -6.49 -3.14 -2.29
C VAL A 309 -5.51 -4.27 -2.62
N LYS A 310 -4.81 -4.80 -1.63
CA LYS A 310 -3.89 -5.94 -1.79
C LYS A 310 -4.63 -7.19 -2.25
N ALA A 311 -5.81 -7.47 -1.70
CA ALA A 311 -6.67 -8.58 -2.13
C ALA A 311 -7.17 -8.38 -3.58
N ALA A 312 -7.60 -7.16 -3.93
CA ALA A 312 -8.02 -6.82 -5.29
C ALA A 312 -6.88 -6.95 -6.30
N ALA A 313 -5.69 -6.43 -5.97
CA ALA A 313 -4.50 -6.55 -6.80
C ALA A 313 -4.04 -8.01 -6.96
N SER A 314 -4.15 -8.82 -5.91
CA SER A 314 -3.87 -10.26 -5.96
C SER A 314 -4.78 -11.01 -6.94
N GLY A 315 -6.03 -10.57 -7.08
CA GLY A 315 -6.97 -11.11 -8.08
C GLY A 315 -6.59 -10.84 -9.54
N LEU A 316 -5.65 -9.92 -9.78
CA LEU A 316 -5.13 -9.61 -11.13
C LEU A 316 -3.88 -10.43 -11.48
N LEU A 317 -3.30 -11.18 -10.54
CA LEU A 317 -2.17 -12.06 -10.82
C LEU A 317 -2.60 -13.22 -11.70
N SER A 318 -1.71 -13.60 -12.62
CA SER A 318 -1.88 -14.84 -13.37
C SER A 318 -1.84 -16.04 -12.43
N ALA A 319 -2.75 -16.99 -12.63
CA ALA A 319 -2.76 -18.22 -11.84
C ALA A 319 -1.45 -18.99 -12.06
N GLU A 320 -0.89 -19.51 -10.98
CA GLU A 320 0.26 -20.42 -11.06
C GLU A 320 -0.23 -21.82 -11.44
N ILE A 321 0.29 -22.35 -12.55
CA ILE A 321 -0.01 -23.71 -12.97
C ILE A 321 0.94 -24.65 -12.27
N ARG A 322 0.45 -25.39 -11.30
CA ARG A 322 1.22 -26.45 -10.63
C ARG A 322 0.92 -27.79 -11.29
N GLU A 323 1.97 -28.45 -11.73
CA GLU A 323 1.87 -29.81 -12.24
C GLU A 323 2.05 -30.82 -11.10
N ASN A 324 1.03 -31.65 -10.90
CA ASN A 324 1.08 -32.73 -9.93
C ASN A 324 1.24 -34.05 -10.71
N PHE A 325 2.36 -34.73 -10.51
CA PHE A 325 2.57 -36.09 -11.01
C PHE A 325 1.56 -37.04 -10.37
N ILE A 326 0.88 -37.86 -11.19
CA ILE A 326 -0.11 -38.82 -10.70
C ILE A 326 0.21 -40.27 -11.07
N GLY A 327 1.04 -40.56 -12.06
CA GLY A 327 1.43 -41.93 -12.36
C GLY A 327 2.28 -42.15 -13.60
N TYR A 328 2.83 -43.33 -13.70
CA TYR A 328 3.56 -43.83 -14.87
C TYR A 328 2.86 -45.04 -15.49
N SER A 329 2.91 -45.11 -16.82
CA SER A 329 2.47 -46.29 -17.56
C SER A 329 3.52 -46.69 -18.59
N GLN A 330 3.86 -47.99 -18.65
CA GLN A 330 4.78 -48.52 -19.65
C GLN A 330 4.03 -49.08 -20.84
N ILE A 331 4.39 -48.72 -22.06
CA ILE A 331 3.83 -49.29 -23.29
C ILE A 331 4.43 -50.68 -23.50
N LYS A 332 3.58 -51.69 -23.51
CA LYS A 332 3.95 -53.06 -23.78
C LYS A 332 3.84 -53.39 -25.26
N GLU A 333 2.73 -53.05 -25.88
CA GLU A 333 2.43 -53.32 -27.28
C GLU A 333 1.71 -52.13 -27.93
N VAL A 334 1.77 -52.02 -29.26
CA VAL A 334 1.10 -50.98 -30.01
C VAL A 334 0.17 -51.62 -31.04
N PHE A 335 -1.08 -51.22 -30.97
CA PHE A 335 -2.16 -51.76 -31.87
C PHE A 335 -2.63 -50.67 -32.82
N LYS A 336 -2.99 -51.05 -34.05
CA LYS A 336 -3.66 -50.15 -34.97
C LYS A 336 -5.15 -50.45 -34.98
N VAL A 337 -5.96 -49.50 -34.53
CA VAL A 337 -7.42 -49.67 -34.39
C VAL A 337 -8.12 -48.75 -35.42
N SER A 338 -9.02 -49.33 -36.22
CA SER A 338 -9.79 -48.60 -37.23
C SER A 338 -10.65 -47.51 -36.56
N GLY A 339 -10.52 -46.23 -36.99
CA GLY A 339 -11.27 -45.10 -36.47
C GLY A 339 -10.65 -44.40 -35.24
N VAL A 340 -9.68 -45.01 -34.58
CA VAL A 340 -8.99 -44.39 -33.43
C VAL A 340 -7.54 -44.01 -33.74
N GLY A 341 -6.88 -44.78 -34.62
CA GLY A 341 -5.45 -44.65 -34.92
C GLY A 341 -4.59 -45.67 -34.14
N LYS A 342 -3.39 -45.33 -33.75
CA LYS A 342 -2.55 -46.18 -32.93
C LYS A 342 -2.99 -46.12 -31.47
N VAL A 343 -3.12 -47.27 -30.85
CA VAL A 343 -3.44 -47.44 -29.40
C VAL A 343 -2.28 -48.16 -28.73
N ALA A 344 -1.80 -47.59 -27.65
CA ALA A 344 -0.79 -48.18 -26.78
C ALA A 344 -1.46 -49.12 -25.77
N GLY A 345 -1.10 -50.41 -25.81
CA GLY A 345 -1.36 -51.35 -24.73
C GLY A 345 -0.35 -51.13 -23.62
N CYS A 346 -0.82 -50.59 -22.49
CA CYS A 346 0.01 -50.13 -21.40
C CYS A 346 -0.25 -50.91 -20.11
N LEU A 347 0.79 -50.98 -19.27
CA LEU A 347 0.70 -51.39 -17.86
C LEU A 347 0.96 -50.14 -17.00
N VAL A 348 0.02 -49.78 -16.13
CA VAL A 348 0.24 -48.71 -15.15
C VAL A 348 1.26 -49.25 -14.12
N THR A 349 2.45 -48.66 -14.10
CA THR A 349 3.55 -49.12 -13.24
C THR A 349 3.52 -48.44 -11.87
N GLU A 350 3.08 -47.19 -11.82
CA GLU A 350 3.02 -46.38 -10.61
C GLU A 350 1.81 -45.45 -10.65
N GLY A 351 1.18 -45.22 -9.48
CA GLY A 351 0.10 -44.26 -9.31
C GLY A 351 -1.18 -44.62 -10.06
N VAL A 352 -1.74 -43.65 -10.76
CA VAL A 352 -3.04 -43.76 -11.42
C VAL A 352 -2.97 -43.10 -12.81
N ALA A 353 -3.61 -43.73 -13.81
CA ALA A 353 -3.84 -43.14 -15.10
C ALA A 353 -5.28 -42.59 -15.20
N ARG A 354 -5.44 -41.30 -15.46
CA ARG A 354 -6.74 -40.65 -15.66
C ARG A 354 -6.90 -40.13 -17.07
N ARG A 355 -8.13 -40.28 -17.62
CA ARG A 355 -8.42 -39.84 -18.98
C ARG A 355 -8.29 -38.31 -19.15
N SER A 356 -8.66 -37.55 -18.13
CA SER A 356 -8.62 -36.07 -18.15
C SER A 356 -7.24 -35.46 -17.89
N ALA A 357 -6.28 -36.29 -17.51
CA ALA A 357 -4.93 -35.87 -17.17
C ALA A 357 -4.09 -35.53 -18.41
N GLY A 358 -3.11 -34.65 -18.23
CA GLY A 358 -2.04 -34.45 -19.20
C GLY A 358 -1.11 -35.64 -19.25
N VAL A 359 -0.53 -35.93 -20.41
CA VAL A 359 0.40 -37.04 -20.59
C VAL A 359 1.64 -36.59 -21.33
N ARG A 360 2.81 -37.10 -20.90
CA ARG A 360 4.07 -36.97 -21.60
C ARG A 360 4.55 -38.35 -22.01
N LEU A 361 4.96 -38.49 -23.25
CA LEU A 361 5.58 -39.70 -23.74
C LEU A 361 7.08 -39.59 -23.63
N LEU A 362 7.68 -40.48 -22.88
CA LEU A 362 9.12 -40.56 -22.68
C LEU A 362 9.72 -41.74 -23.47
N ARG A 363 10.78 -41.50 -24.21
CA ARG A 363 11.59 -42.51 -24.89
C ARG A 363 13.05 -42.35 -24.41
N ASP A 364 13.62 -43.38 -23.84
CA ASP A 364 14.96 -43.35 -23.25
C ASP A 364 15.11 -42.17 -22.25
N ASP A 365 14.10 -41.97 -21.36
CA ASP A 365 13.98 -40.91 -20.37
C ASP A 365 13.90 -39.47 -20.94
N VAL A 366 13.68 -39.33 -22.26
CA VAL A 366 13.54 -38.04 -22.91
C VAL A 366 12.07 -37.82 -23.30
N VAL A 367 11.50 -36.67 -22.95
CA VAL A 367 10.14 -36.28 -23.37
C VAL A 367 10.11 -36.04 -24.88
N ILE A 368 9.39 -36.88 -25.61
CA ILE A 368 9.24 -36.77 -27.07
C ILE A 368 7.90 -36.18 -27.51
N HIS A 369 6.90 -36.23 -26.63
CA HIS A 369 5.56 -35.64 -26.89
C HIS A 369 4.89 -35.29 -25.56
N GLU A 370 4.13 -34.18 -25.56
CA GLU A 370 3.23 -33.79 -24.49
C GLU A 370 1.85 -33.52 -25.10
N GLY A 371 0.79 -34.00 -24.44
CA GLY A 371 -0.57 -33.84 -24.94
C GLY A 371 -1.61 -34.44 -23.99
N THR A 372 -2.73 -34.81 -24.52
CA THR A 372 -3.87 -35.42 -23.80
C THR A 372 -4.22 -36.77 -24.37
N LEU A 373 -4.95 -37.58 -23.59
CA LEU A 373 -5.46 -38.85 -24.04
C LEU A 373 -6.78 -38.68 -24.79
N LYS A 374 -6.85 -39.19 -26.03
CA LYS A 374 -8.08 -39.33 -26.76
C LYS A 374 -8.99 -40.36 -26.13
N THR A 375 -8.43 -41.53 -25.75
CA THR A 375 -9.15 -42.60 -25.08
C THR A 375 -8.33 -43.27 -24.00
N LEU A 376 -8.98 -43.65 -22.90
CA LEU A 376 -8.45 -44.57 -21.91
C LEU A 376 -9.43 -45.72 -21.75
N LYS A 377 -9.00 -46.94 -22.12
CA LYS A 377 -9.86 -48.12 -22.11
C LYS A 377 -9.25 -49.24 -21.29
N ARG A 378 -10.12 -49.98 -20.62
CA ARG A 378 -9.77 -51.24 -19.99
C ARG A 378 -10.59 -52.33 -20.65
N PHE A 379 -9.92 -53.31 -21.29
CA PHE A 379 -10.52 -54.27 -22.20
C PHE A 379 -11.25 -53.55 -23.37
N LYS A 380 -12.58 -53.50 -23.37
CA LYS A 380 -13.38 -52.84 -24.41
C LYS A 380 -14.08 -51.58 -23.93
N ASP A 381 -14.12 -51.35 -22.64
CA ASP A 381 -14.88 -50.28 -22.00
C ASP A 381 -14.01 -49.03 -21.78
N GLU A 382 -14.56 -47.86 -22.01
CA GLU A 382 -13.95 -46.59 -21.60
C GLU A 382 -14.04 -46.43 -20.08
N VAL A 383 -12.93 -46.09 -19.46
CA VAL A 383 -12.84 -45.89 -18.00
C VAL A 383 -12.27 -44.51 -17.70
N PRO A 384 -12.71 -43.87 -16.59
CA PRO A 384 -12.19 -42.57 -16.19
C PRO A 384 -10.79 -42.70 -15.62
N GLU A 385 -10.46 -43.79 -14.94
CA GLU A 385 -9.16 -44.02 -14.31
C GLU A 385 -8.77 -45.51 -14.30
N VAL A 386 -7.45 -45.76 -14.23
CA VAL A 386 -6.82 -47.09 -14.11
C VAL A 386 -5.73 -47.05 -13.07
N GLN A 387 -5.77 -47.98 -12.12
CA GLN A 387 -4.84 -48.08 -11.00
C GLN A 387 -3.53 -48.80 -11.37
N SER A 388 -2.47 -48.56 -10.59
CA SER A 388 -1.21 -49.28 -10.70
C SER A 388 -1.39 -50.80 -10.71
N GLY A 389 -0.61 -51.49 -11.52
CA GLY A 389 -0.68 -52.96 -11.71
C GLY A 389 -1.73 -53.39 -12.69
N GLN A 390 -2.54 -52.53 -13.26
CA GLN A 390 -3.60 -52.85 -14.23
C GLN A 390 -3.17 -52.50 -15.66
N GLU A 391 -3.65 -53.35 -16.60
CA GLU A 391 -3.46 -53.10 -18.03
C GLU A 391 -4.58 -52.23 -18.61
N CYS A 392 -4.21 -51.35 -19.55
CA CYS A 392 -5.12 -50.43 -20.22
C CYS A 392 -4.67 -50.14 -21.67
N GLY A 393 -5.61 -49.62 -22.46
CA GLY A 393 -5.34 -49.08 -23.76
C GLY A 393 -5.41 -47.57 -23.78
N MET A 394 -4.34 -46.90 -24.20
CA MET A 394 -4.27 -45.45 -24.30
C MET A 394 -4.08 -45.01 -25.78
N ALA A 395 -4.87 -44.06 -26.21
CA ALA A 395 -4.63 -43.39 -27.48
C ALA A 395 -4.36 -41.92 -27.23
N PHE A 396 -3.31 -41.37 -27.85
CA PHE A 396 -2.98 -39.96 -27.74
C PHE A 396 -3.83 -39.14 -28.73
N GLU A 397 -4.09 -37.91 -28.37
CA GLU A 397 -4.75 -36.98 -29.28
C GLU A 397 -3.69 -36.39 -30.22
N ASN A 398 -3.95 -36.53 -31.54
CA ASN A 398 -3.10 -36.00 -32.62
C ASN A 398 -1.63 -36.48 -32.63
N TYR A 399 -1.31 -37.64 -32.02
CA TYR A 399 0.05 -38.19 -32.02
C TYR A 399 0.06 -39.70 -32.20
N GLU A 400 0.90 -40.18 -33.12
CA GLU A 400 0.95 -41.60 -33.51
C GLU A 400 2.35 -42.24 -33.45
N ASP A 401 3.44 -41.51 -33.15
CA ASP A 401 4.80 -42.12 -33.01
C ASP A 401 5.01 -42.69 -31.62
N ILE A 402 4.23 -43.70 -31.28
CA ILE A 402 4.32 -44.50 -30.06
C ILE A 402 5.01 -45.83 -30.35
N ARG A 403 5.87 -46.30 -29.43
CA ARG A 403 6.63 -47.56 -29.56
C ARG A 403 6.54 -48.41 -28.30
N PRO A 404 6.75 -49.74 -28.43
CA PRO A 404 6.93 -50.58 -27.23
C PRO A 404 8.12 -50.08 -26.42
N ASN A 405 8.02 -50.19 -25.11
CA ASN A 405 8.95 -49.73 -24.07
C ASN A 405 8.98 -48.18 -23.83
N ASP A 406 8.27 -47.38 -24.59
CA ASP A 406 8.07 -45.98 -24.20
C ASP A 406 7.32 -45.92 -22.85
N VAL A 407 7.57 -44.88 -22.08
CA VAL A 407 6.92 -44.63 -20.80
C VAL A 407 6.00 -43.42 -20.96
N ILE A 408 4.80 -43.52 -20.41
CA ILE A 408 3.83 -42.43 -20.33
C ILE A 408 3.84 -41.89 -18.91
N GLU A 409 4.29 -40.65 -18.75
CA GLU A 409 4.14 -39.88 -17.52
C GLU A 409 2.76 -39.21 -17.55
N ILE A 410 2.04 -39.29 -16.43
CA ILE A 410 0.68 -38.77 -16.30
C ILE A 410 0.67 -37.73 -15.20
N PHE A 411 0.15 -36.55 -15.51
CA PHE A 411 0.14 -35.42 -14.59
C PHE A 411 -1.19 -34.64 -14.67
N GLU A 412 -1.51 -33.97 -13.58
CA GLU A 412 -2.64 -33.04 -13.52
C GLU A 412 -2.11 -31.62 -13.35
N ARG A 413 -2.77 -30.65 -13.98
CA ARG A 413 -2.49 -29.22 -13.82
C ARG A 413 -3.55 -28.63 -12.92
N GLU A 414 -3.08 -28.05 -11.81
CA GLU A 414 -3.92 -27.32 -10.86
C GLU A 414 -3.58 -25.84 -10.98
N GLU A 415 -4.60 -25.02 -11.20
CA GLU A 415 -4.46 -23.58 -11.16
C GLU A 415 -4.56 -23.10 -9.73
N ILE A 416 -3.48 -22.57 -9.17
CA ILE A 416 -3.41 -22.03 -7.82
C ILE A 416 -3.49 -20.51 -7.91
N ALA A 417 -4.49 -19.94 -7.23
CA ALA A 417 -4.60 -18.49 -7.08
C ALA A 417 -3.42 -17.96 -6.26
N ARG A 418 -2.64 -17.04 -6.82
CA ARG A 418 -1.52 -16.38 -6.17
C ARG A 418 -2.00 -15.20 -5.34
N LYS A 419 -1.25 -14.86 -4.29
CA LYS A 419 -1.49 -13.67 -3.47
C LYS A 419 -0.22 -12.82 -3.44
N LEU A 420 -0.39 -11.53 -3.34
CA LEU A 420 0.70 -10.60 -3.05
C LEU A 420 1.06 -10.71 -1.56
N ASP A 421 2.34 -10.75 -1.25
CA ASP A 421 2.86 -10.82 0.13
C ASP A 421 2.80 -9.46 0.85
#